data_cfb589873d0c8ecaa3ec9c43ad81ca37
#
_entry.id   cfb589873d0c8ecaa3ec9c43ad81ca37
#
_cell.length_a   1.000
_cell.length_b   1.000
_cell.length_c   1.000
_cell.angle_alpha   90.00
_cell.angle_beta   90.00
_cell.angle_gamma   90.00
#
_symmetry.space_group_name_H-M   'P 1'
#
loop_
_entity.id
_entity.type
_entity.pdbx_description
1 polymer ?
#
loop_
_entity_poly.entity_id
_entity_poly.type
_entity_poly.pdbx_seq_one_letter_code
_entity_poly.pdbx_strand_id
1 'polypeptide(L)'
;MLLFALSIVISIGALVFRRPDAFTMPWFYGEEGREFMADAYNEGWASIFHTANGYFHLYPRLIANLGLSVGVPVLKMAWVNLVAVLVIYLVVWRYTWTRFPGPRRARFFAVIAITLVPLGNEIWMNQTNLQWPMSLLILLILFGTPPSNGLGRWLDAFLLLLTCLTGPYVLILLPLVVWHAWKRWQAHDPERGRMAVNTAVMLAAAIASALSLSDYGTVQRTDGAFDPLNTGFANAAYLQLWYPLIGKGVQSTPRWLGASLLAFGMAALALFWRLSRGHALTRLLLVAGLLQFTAVLISYRGLPEFLSPYNAGIRTFYLPVVMLAWAVIARLDWSKRGSMTLMSMLMAWWAAQTILFVGPQRFRDRPVEADLAPLTRGEAVVVPIDPSPWVMRLEPSE
;
A
#
# COMPACT_ATOMS: atom_id res chain seq x y z
N MET A 1 -24.43 5.70 9.40
CA MET A 1 -23.72 4.77 10.29
C MET A 1 -23.72 3.33 9.76
N LEU A 2 -24.89 2.72 9.45
CA LEU A 2 -24.99 1.31 9.02
C LEU A 2 -24.06 0.93 7.84
N LEU A 3 -24.06 1.71 6.75
CA LEU A 3 -23.20 1.40 5.58
C LEU A 3 -21.70 1.46 5.90
N PHE A 4 -21.28 2.34 6.82
CA PHE A 4 -19.88 2.35 7.26
C PHE A 4 -19.55 1.09 8.06
N ALA A 5 -20.39 0.75 9.05
CA ALA A 5 -20.19 -0.48 9.83
C ALA A 5 -20.15 -1.72 8.91
N LEU A 6 -21.07 -1.80 7.95
CA LEU A 6 -21.09 -2.90 6.98
C LEU A 6 -19.79 -2.95 6.13
N SER A 7 -19.29 -1.78 5.68
CA SER A 7 -18.02 -1.75 4.93
C SER A 7 -16.84 -2.24 5.76
N ILE A 8 -16.79 -1.91 7.06
CA ILE A 8 -15.76 -2.41 7.98
C ILE A 8 -15.88 -3.93 8.17
N VAL A 9 -17.09 -4.45 8.41
CA VAL A 9 -17.31 -5.89 8.59
C VAL A 9 -16.87 -6.68 7.34
N ILE A 10 -17.26 -6.22 6.14
CA ILE A 10 -16.83 -6.84 4.89
C ILE A 10 -15.30 -6.80 4.74
N SER A 11 -14.69 -5.66 5.05
CA SER A 11 -13.24 -5.47 4.91
C SER A 11 -12.46 -6.34 5.91
N ILE A 12 -12.89 -6.41 7.17
CA ILE A 12 -12.27 -7.31 8.18
C ILE A 12 -12.48 -8.77 7.76
N GLY A 13 -13.66 -9.16 7.32
CA GLY A 13 -13.93 -10.51 6.83
C GLY A 13 -13.00 -10.90 5.68
N ALA A 14 -12.75 -9.98 4.74
CA ALA A 14 -11.81 -10.19 3.64
C ALA A 14 -10.37 -10.38 4.14
N LEU A 15 -9.90 -9.58 5.13
CA LEU A 15 -8.57 -9.72 5.73
C LEU A 15 -8.41 -11.05 6.46
N VAL A 16 -9.39 -11.43 7.28
CA VAL A 16 -9.39 -12.72 8.01
C VAL A 16 -9.38 -13.89 7.04
N PHE A 17 -10.17 -13.83 5.96
CA PHE A 17 -10.19 -14.88 4.95
C PHE A 17 -8.82 -15.01 4.26
N ARG A 18 -8.20 -13.89 3.88
CA ARG A 18 -6.92 -13.88 3.16
C ARG A 18 -5.74 -14.34 4.01
N ARG A 19 -5.73 -13.97 5.28
CA ARG A 19 -4.62 -14.21 6.20
C ARG A 19 -5.14 -14.71 7.56
N PRO A 20 -5.75 -15.90 7.59
CA PRO A 20 -6.26 -16.47 8.86
C PRO A 20 -5.14 -16.72 9.88
N ASP A 21 -3.93 -17.05 9.41
CA ASP A 21 -2.73 -17.22 10.22
C ASP A 21 -2.37 -15.97 11.01
N ALA A 22 -2.47 -14.80 10.41
CA ALA A 22 -2.16 -13.52 11.07
C ALA A 22 -3.07 -13.26 12.28
N PHE A 23 -4.30 -13.79 12.28
CA PHE A 23 -5.27 -13.61 13.38
C PHE A 23 -5.22 -14.73 14.42
N THR A 24 -4.75 -15.92 14.05
CA THR A 24 -4.70 -17.07 14.95
C THR A 24 -3.33 -17.31 15.56
N MET A 25 -2.29 -17.05 14.79
CA MET A 25 -0.89 -17.28 15.18
C MET A 25 0.00 -16.16 14.58
N PRO A 26 -0.17 -14.89 15.00
CA PRO A 26 0.62 -13.81 14.46
C PRO A 26 2.11 -14.04 14.67
N TRP A 27 2.87 -13.74 13.62
CA TRP A 27 4.32 -13.89 13.62
C TRP A 27 4.97 -12.81 12.77
N PHE A 28 6.28 -12.68 12.86
CA PHE A 28 7.04 -11.72 12.08
C PHE A 28 7.15 -12.14 10.61
N TYR A 29 7.03 -11.16 9.72
CA TYR A 29 7.08 -11.35 8.28
C TYR A 29 8.15 -10.45 7.64
N GLY A 30 9.13 -11.04 6.96
CA GLY A 30 10.14 -10.32 6.20
C GLY A 30 10.89 -9.27 7.02
N GLU A 31 10.91 -8.04 6.52
CA GLU A 31 11.55 -6.89 7.16
C GLU A 31 11.01 -6.59 8.55
N GLU A 32 9.77 -7.02 8.85
CA GLU A 32 9.14 -6.83 10.17
C GLU A 32 9.98 -7.41 11.32
N GLY A 33 10.47 -8.63 11.13
CA GLY A 33 11.36 -9.28 12.10
C GLY A 33 12.83 -8.94 11.85
N ARG A 34 13.27 -9.07 10.60
CA ARG A 34 14.70 -8.96 10.25
C ARG A 34 15.27 -7.57 10.43
N GLU A 35 14.48 -6.53 10.10
CA GLU A 35 14.94 -5.15 10.12
C GLU A 35 14.31 -4.36 11.28
N PHE A 36 12.96 -4.32 11.36
CA PHE A 36 12.31 -3.38 12.28
C PHE A 36 12.39 -3.85 13.73
N MET A 37 12.16 -5.13 13.96
CA MET A 37 12.19 -5.69 15.32
C MET A 37 13.61 -5.95 15.80
N ALA A 38 14.48 -6.51 14.94
CA ALA A 38 15.87 -6.77 15.29
C ALA A 38 16.62 -5.47 15.61
N ASP A 39 16.51 -4.45 14.73
CA ASP A 39 17.17 -3.15 14.94
C ASP A 39 16.63 -2.45 16.21
N ALA A 40 15.30 -2.49 16.44
CA ALA A 40 14.71 -1.90 17.63
C ALA A 40 15.17 -2.58 18.93
N TYR A 41 15.37 -3.90 18.89
CA TYR A 41 15.89 -4.66 20.03
C TYR A 41 17.37 -4.37 20.28
N ASN A 42 18.19 -4.40 19.21
CA ASN A 42 19.65 -4.31 19.30
C ASN A 42 20.13 -2.86 19.54
N GLU A 43 19.45 -1.85 18.97
CA GLU A 43 19.91 -0.46 18.93
C GLU A 43 18.90 0.53 19.53
N GLY A 44 17.73 0.06 19.91
CA GLY A 44 16.70 0.90 20.53
C GLY A 44 16.22 2.02 19.59
N TRP A 45 15.96 3.21 20.15
CA TRP A 45 15.37 4.33 19.43
C TRP A 45 16.23 4.88 18.27
N ALA A 46 17.52 4.61 18.22
CA ALA A 46 18.37 4.98 17.08
C ALA A 46 17.88 4.31 15.77
N SER A 47 17.31 3.14 15.90
CA SER A 47 16.80 2.35 14.75
C SER A 47 15.68 3.04 13.95
N ILE A 48 14.98 4.06 14.50
CA ILE A 48 13.93 4.78 13.75
C ILE A 48 14.48 5.51 12.52
N PHE A 49 15.77 5.82 12.52
CA PHE A 49 16.43 6.49 11.40
C PHE A 49 17.03 5.52 10.38
N HIS A 50 17.02 4.22 10.66
CA HIS A 50 17.49 3.20 9.72
C HIS A 50 16.52 3.05 8.54
N THR A 51 17.09 2.77 7.40
CA THR A 51 16.33 2.50 6.19
C THR A 51 16.35 1.03 5.85
N ALA A 52 15.29 0.56 5.23
CA ALA A 52 15.25 -0.76 4.62
C ALA A 52 14.91 -0.59 3.14
N ASN A 53 15.64 -1.26 2.26
CA ASN A 53 15.49 -1.10 0.80
C ASN A 53 15.68 0.35 0.30
N GLY A 54 16.46 1.17 1.03
CA GLY A 54 16.81 2.53 0.67
C GLY A 54 15.77 3.60 1.02
N TYR A 55 14.73 3.30 1.79
CA TYR A 55 13.75 4.28 2.26
C TYR A 55 13.32 4.01 3.70
N PHE A 56 12.76 5.04 4.33
CA PHE A 56 12.32 4.96 5.71
C PHE A 56 11.06 4.10 5.87
N HIS A 57 10.99 3.41 7.02
CA HIS A 57 9.84 2.67 7.50
C HIS A 57 9.44 3.17 8.89
N LEU A 58 9.15 4.46 8.99
CA LEU A 58 8.97 5.14 10.28
C LEU A 58 7.89 4.47 11.15
N TYR A 59 6.72 4.17 10.59
CA TYR A 59 5.62 3.60 11.38
C TYR A 59 5.97 2.23 11.99
N PRO A 60 6.42 1.21 11.22
CA PRO A 60 6.83 -0.06 11.78
C PRO A 60 7.90 0.06 12.86
N ARG A 61 8.91 0.90 12.63
CA ARG A 61 10.01 1.13 13.58
C ARG A 61 9.54 1.81 14.85
N LEU A 62 8.62 2.77 14.77
CA LEU A 62 7.98 3.36 15.95
C LEU A 62 7.22 2.32 16.77
N ILE A 63 6.45 1.43 16.11
CA ILE A 63 5.70 0.38 16.81
C ILE A 63 6.64 -0.60 17.52
N ALA A 64 7.74 -1.03 16.87
CA ALA A 64 8.73 -1.91 17.47
C ALA A 64 9.37 -1.27 18.71
N ASN A 65 9.86 -0.03 18.58
CA ASN A 65 10.50 0.68 19.71
C ASN A 65 9.53 0.96 20.86
N LEU A 66 8.31 1.44 20.57
CA LEU A 66 7.30 1.70 21.60
C LEU A 66 6.94 0.42 22.36
N GLY A 67 6.70 -0.68 21.65
CA GLY A 67 6.34 -1.94 22.29
C GLY A 67 7.44 -2.46 23.20
N LEU A 68 8.71 -2.43 22.76
CA LEU A 68 9.85 -2.84 23.59
C LEU A 68 10.03 -1.89 24.79
N SER A 69 9.90 -0.58 24.58
CA SER A 69 10.07 0.43 25.66
C SER A 69 9.04 0.30 26.79
N VAL A 70 7.84 -0.22 26.48
CA VAL A 70 6.83 -0.52 27.50
C VAL A 70 6.92 -1.96 28.06
N GLY A 71 7.97 -2.68 27.72
CA GLY A 71 8.29 -3.98 28.28
C GLY A 71 7.55 -5.16 27.63
N VAL A 72 7.03 -5.00 26.40
CA VAL A 72 6.42 -6.14 25.68
C VAL A 72 7.51 -7.16 25.32
N PRO A 73 7.36 -8.44 25.70
CA PRO A 73 8.33 -9.47 25.32
C PRO A 73 8.45 -9.59 23.78
N VAL A 74 9.68 -9.77 23.28
CA VAL A 74 10.00 -9.79 21.85
C VAL A 74 9.05 -10.68 21.05
N LEU A 75 8.83 -11.93 21.48
CA LEU A 75 7.96 -12.86 20.76
C LEU A 75 6.47 -12.46 20.80
N LYS A 76 6.05 -11.61 21.74
CA LYS A 76 4.69 -11.07 21.83
C LYS A 76 4.50 -9.82 20.95
N MET A 77 5.57 -9.23 20.45
CA MET A 77 5.51 -8.09 19.54
C MET A 77 4.77 -8.39 18.24
N ALA A 78 4.70 -9.66 17.81
CA ALA A 78 3.89 -10.06 16.66
C ALA A 78 2.39 -9.74 16.84
N TRP A 79 1.86 -9.84 18.07
CA TRP A 79 0.49 -9.41 18.41
C TRP A 79 0.34 -7.90 18.39
N VAL A 80 1.35 -7.17 18.86
CA VAL A 80 1.37 -5.69 18.80
C VAL A 80 1.38 -5.25 17.33
N ASN A 81 2.17 -5.90 16.49
CA ASN A 81 2.22 -5.65 15.05
C ASN A 81 0.87 -5.87 14.38
N LEU A 82 0.17 -6.96 14.69
CA LEU A 82 -1.18 -7.22 14.20
C LEU A 82 -2.14 -6.09 14.57
N VAL A 83 -2.16 -5.68 15.85
CA VAL A 83 -3.02 -4.58 16.30
C VAL A 83 -2.67 -3.28 15.61
N ALA A 84 -1.38 -2.96 15.48
CA ALA A 84 -0.90 -1.76 14.81
C ALA A 84 -1.31 -1.71 13.33
N VAL A 85 -1.23 -2.84 12.63
CA VAL A 85 -1.72 -2.98 11.24
C VAL A 85 -3.22 -2.73 11.16
N LEU A 86 -4.02 -3.33 12.05
CA LEU A 86 -5.47 -3.12 12.09
C LEU A 86 -5.84 -1.66 12.38
N VAL A 87 -5.10 -0.99 13.27
CA VAL A 87 -5.30 0.45 13.55
C VAL A 87 -5.12 1.28 12.28
N ILE A 88 -4.08 1.02 11.50
CA ILE A 88 -3.87 1.74 10.23
C ILE A 88 -4.99 1.45 9.23
N TYR A 89 -5.43 0.20 9.09
CA TYR A 89 -6.59 -0.09 8.22
C TYR A 89 -7.83 0.69 8.68
N LEU A 90 -8.11 0.74 9.98
CA LEU A 90 -9.23 1.52 10.52
C LEU A 90 -9.09 3.02 10.21
N VAL A 91 -7.88 3.58 10.34
CA VAL A 91 -7.59 4.97 9.97
C VAL A 91 -7.84 5.20 8.48
N VAL A 92 -7.30 4.35 7.60
CA VAL A 92 -7.48 4.47 6.14
C VAL A 92 -8.96 4.35 5.76
N TRP A 93 -9.71 3.39 6.31
CA TRP A 93 -11.16 3.25 6.07
C TRP A 93 -11.94 4.44 6.60
N ARG A 94 -11.60 4.95 7.79
CA ARG A 94 -12.24 6.15 8.36
C ARG A 94 -11.98 7.37 7.50
N TYR A 95 -10.74 7.57 7.05
CA TYR A 95 -10.39 8.66 6.14
C TYR A 95 -11.10 8.51 4.79
N THR A 96 -11.14 7.33 4.22
CA THR A 96 -11.90 7.07 2.99
C THR A 96 -13.37 7.42 3.18
N TRP A 97 -13.98 7.00 4.29
CA TRP A 97 -15.37 7.31 4.57
C TRP A 97 -15.64 8.81 4.72
N THR A 98 -14.73 9.55 5.31
CA THR A 98 -14.94 10.98 5.62
C THR A 98 -14.43 11.92 4.55
N ARG A 99 -13.37 11.54 3.83
CA ARG A 99 -12.65 12.39 2.88
C ARG A 99 -12.96 12.09 1.42
N PHE A 100 -13.30 10.83 1.09
CA PHE A 100 -13.62 10.49 -0.29
C PHE A 100 -14.92 11.23 -0.70
N PRO A 101 -14.88 11.98 -1.81
CA PRO A 101 -16.04 12.77 -2.24
C PRO A 101 -17.15 11.87 -2.78
N GLY A 102 -18.38 12.37 -2.68
CA GLY A 102 -19.55 11.67 -3.17
C GLY A 102 -20.49 11.17 -2.06
N PRO A 103 -21.60 10.53 -2.42
CA PRO A 103 -22.61 10.06 -1.50
C PRO A 103 -22.11 8.85 -0.69
N ARG A 104 -22.84 8.50 0.37
CA ARG A 104 -22.50 7.36 1.25
C ARG A 104 -22.27 6.05 0.50
N ARG A 105 -22.99 5.82 -0.60
CA ARG A 105 -22.83 4.62 -1.45
C ARG A 105 -21.45 4.59 -2.13
N ALA A 106 -20.99 5.72 -2.68
CA ALA A 106 -19.65 5.84 -3.25
C ALA A 106 -18.56 5.53 -2.21
N ARG A 107 -18.70 6.12 -1.01
CA ARG A 107 -17.77 5.93 0.10
C ARG A 107 -17.74 4.47 0.58
N PHE A 108 -18.89 3.80 0.62
CA PHE A 108 -18.99 2.37 0.92
C PHE A 108 -18.13 1.54 -0.04
N PHE A 109 -18.32 1.73 -1.36
CA PHE A 109 -17.53 1.02 -2.36
C PHE A 109 -16.05 1.40 -2.33
N ALA A 110 -15.72 2.65 -2.07
CA ALA A 110 -14.34 3.10 -1.93
C ALA A 110 -13.61 2.43 -0.75
N VAL A 111 -14.31 2.22 0.38
CA VAL A 111 -13.75 1.51 1.55
C VAL A 111 -13.52 0.03 1.24
N ILE A 112 -14.53 -0.69 0.73
CA ILE A 112 -14.38 -2.13 0.48
C ILE A 112 -13.41 -2.44 -0.65
N ALA A 113 -13.25 -1.54 -1.64
CA ALA A 113 -12.28 -1.70 -2.72
C ALA A 113 -10.83 -1.83 -2.18
N ILE A 114 -10.51 -1.19 -1.05
CA ILE A 114 -9.18 -1.25 -0.43
C ILE A 114 -8.77 -2.70 -0.12
N THR A 115 -9.71 -3.52 0.35
CA THR A 115 -9.43 -4.90 0.81
C THR A 115 -9.93 -6.00 -0.13
N LEU A 116 -10.87 -5.69 -1.02
CA LEU A 116 -11.39 -6.67 -1.97
C LEU A 116 -10.57 -6.76 -3.27
N VAL A 117 -9.67 -5.81 -3.54
CA VAL A 117 -8.81 -5.88 -4.73
C VAL A 117 -8.14 -7.25 -4.81
N PRO A 118 -8.27 -7.99 -5.95
CA PRO A 118 -7.90 -9.41 -6.03
C PRO A 118 -6.40 -9.60 -6.28
N LEU A 119 -5.56 -8.97 -5.47
CA LEU A 119 -4.12 -9.12 -5.50
C LEU A 119 -3.63 -10.14 -4.48
N GLY A 120 -2.37 -10.57 -4.60
CA GLY A 120 -1.77 -11.59 -3.76
C GLY A 120 -1.85 -11.29 -2.26
N ASN A 121 -1.82 -12.34 -1.45
CA ASN A 121 -2.05 -12.25 0.00
C ASN A 121 -0.86 -11.67 0.78
N GLU A 122 0.30 -11.52 0.14
CA GLU A 122 1.51 -10.97 0.75
C GLU A 122 1.35 -9.53 1.24
N ILE A 123 0.42 -8.76 0.64
CA ILE A 123 0.14 -7.36 1.01
C ILE A 123 -0.48 -7.27 2.41
N TRP A 124 -1.23 -8.30 2.83
CA TRP A 124 -2.18 -8.19 3.91
C TRP A 124 -1.59 -8.58 5.26
N MET A 125 -1.98 -7.82 6.29
CA MET A 125 -1.79 -8.14 7.71
C MET A 125 -0.33 -8.30 8.13
N ASN A 126 0.59 -7.52 7.55
CA ASN A 126 1.97 -7.40 8.02
C ASN A 126 2.45 -5.94 7.90
N GLN A 127 3.41 -5.55 8.73
CA GLN A 127 3.93 -4.18 8.75
C GLN A 127 4.85 -3.86 7.56
N THR A 128 5.55 -4.85 7.02
CA THR A 128 6.40 -4.69 5.84
C THR A 128 5.65 -4.06 4.66
N ASN A 129 4.42 -4.53 4.44
CA ASN A 129 3.59 -4.09 3.32
C ASN A 129 2.54 -3.03 3.68
N LEU A 130 2.49 -2.58 4.94
CA LEU A 130 1.51 -1.59 5.40
C LEU A 130 1.66 -0.24 4.70
N GLN A 131 2.83 0.07 4.19
CA GLN A 131 3.10 1.24 3.35
C GLN A 131 2.11 1.39 2.17
N TRP A 132 1.61 0.27 1.61
CA TRP A 132 0.68 0.28 0.48
C TRP A 132 -0.69 0.89 0.86
N PRO A 133 -1.44 0.37 1.85
CA PRO A 133 -2.68 1.01 2.26
C PRO A 133 -2.46 2.39 2.89
N MET A 134 -1.36 2.64 3.62
CA MET A 134 -1.06 3.95 4.19
C MET A 134 -0.94 5.03 3.12
N SER A 135 -0.33 4.75 1.97
CA SER A 135 -0.14 5.77 0.92
C SER A 135 -1.45 6.30 0.34
N LEU A 136 -2.58 5.59 0.51
CA LEU A 136 -3.90 6.12 0.19
C LEU A 136 -4.26 7.35 1.05
N LEU A 137 -3.69 7.48 2.26
CA LEU A 137 -3.88 8.67 3.10
C LEU A 137 -3.31 9.93 2.43
N ILE A 138 -2.21 9.84 1.69
CA ILE A 138 -1.66 10.98 0.93
C ILE A 138 -2.74 11.53 -0.01
N LEU A 139 -3.40 10.66 -0.77
CA LEU A 139 -4.43 11.07 -1.72
C LEU A 139 -5.68 11.64 -1.01
N LEU A 140 -6.10 11.01 0.09
CA LEU A 140 -7.28 11.42 0.85
C LEU A 140 -7.07 12.75 1.59
N ILE A 141 -5.87 12.99 2.11
CA ILE A 141 -5.52 14.24 2.80
C ILE A 141 -5.38 15.38 1.80
N LEU A 142 -4.77 15.16 0.65
CA LEU A 142 -4.48 16.21 -0.31
C LEU A 142 -5.63 16.52 -1.26
N PHE A 143 -6.33 15.50 -1.74
CA PHE A 143 -7.35 15.64 -2.76
C PHE A 143 -8.78 15.41 -2.26
N GLY A 144 -8.94 14.88 -1.06
CA GLY A 144 -10.23 14.66 -0.42
C GLY A 144 -10.82 15.92 0.23
N THR A 145 -11.97 15.75 0.87
CA THR A 145 -12.65 16.83 1.62
C THR A 145 -11.79 17.24 2.82
N PRO A 146 -11.43 18.53 2.98
CA PRO A 146 -10.58 18.99 4.08
C PRO A 146 -11.31 18.91 5.43
N PRO A 147 -10.59 18.85 6.57
CA PRO A 147 -11.17 18.95 7.90
C PRO A 147 -11.65 20.37 8.18
N SER A 148 -12.75 20.47 8.94
CA SER A 148 -13.33 21.76 9.31
C SER A 148 -12.64 22.44 10.51
N ASN A 149 -11.84 21.71 11.28
CA ASN A 149 -11.23 22.21 12.52
C ASN A 149 -9.70 22.08 12.53
N GLY A 150 -9.05 22.82 13.44
CA GLY A 150 -7.59 22.86 13.58
C GLY A 150 -7.00 21.50 13.97
N LEU A 151 -7.62 20.77 14.91
CA LEU A 151 -7.14 19.44 15.32
C LEU A 151 -7.11 18.46 14.14
N GLY A 152 -8.14 18.46 13.29
CA GLY A 152 -8.17 17.64 12.10
C GLY A 152 -7.05 18.00 11.10
N ARG A 153 -6.69 19.28 10.99
CA ARG A 153 -5.56 19.73 10.14
C ARG A 153 -4.21 19.28 10.69
N TRP A 154 -4.02 19.33 12.00
CA TRP A 154 -2.83 18.80 12.66
C TRP A 154 -2.71 17.29 12.51
N LEU A 155 -3.82 16.57 12.68
CA LEU A 155 -3.86 15.13 12.46
C LEU A 155 -3.55 14.77 11.00
N ASP A 156 -4.08 15.53 10.04
CA ASP A 156 -3.75 15.36 8.61
C ASP A 156 -2.24 15.54 8.38
N ALA A 157 -1.62 16.60 8.92
CA ALA A 157 -0.18 16.86 8.76
C ALA A 157 0.67 15.76 9.41
N PHE A 158 0.29 15.31 10.61
CA PHE A 158 0.96 14.21 11.31
C PHE A 158 0.88 12.89 10.52
N LEU A 159 -0.32 12.49 10.08
CA LEU A 159 -0.51 11.27 9.31
C LEU A 159 0.17 11.36 7.94
N LEU A 160 0.21 12.55 7.33
CA LEU A 160 0.93 12.77 6.08
C LEU A 160 2.43 12.56 6.28
N LEU A 161 3.04 13.15 7.32
CA LEU A 161 4.44 12.97 7.65
C LEU A 161 4.76 11.49 7.91
N LEU A 162 3.97 10.84 8.76
CA LEU A 162 4.13 9.42 9.10
C LEU A 162 4.06 8.54 7.84
N THR A 163 3.09 8.80 6.97
CA THR A 163 2.92 8.05 5.72
C THR A 163 4.07 8.31 4.74
N CYS A 164 4.48 9.57 4.58
CA CYS A 164 5.56 9.95 3.67
C CYS A 164 6.93 9.37 4.08
N LEU A 165 7.14 9.14 5.38
CA LEU A 165 8.32 8.48 5.92
C LEU A 165 8.11 6.95 6.13
N THR A 166 7.02 6.39 5.60
CA THR A 166 6.76 4.94 5.64
C THR A 166 6.62 4.40 4.22
N GLY A 167 7.68 4.55 3.41
CA GLY A 167 7.73 4.04 2.04
C GLY A 167 8.07 5.12 0.99
N PRO A 168 8.32 4.73 -0.26
CA PRO A 168 8.85 5.62 -1.30
C PRO A 168 7.78 6.50 -1.98
N TYR A 169 6.51 6.41 -1.58
CA TYR A 169 5.38 7.02 -2.31
C TYR A 169 5.41 8.53 -2.35
N VAL A 170 6.05 9.16 -1.37
CA VAL A 170 6.24 10.61 -1.36
C VAL A 170 7.00 11.07 -2.61
N LEU A 171 8.04 10.35 -3.02
CA LEU A 171 8.83 10.69 -4.20
C LEU A 171 8.01 10.58 -5.49
N ILE A 172 7.17 9.54 -5.58
CA ILE A 172 6.36 9.26 -6.76
C ILE A 172 5.23 10.28 -6.91
N LEU A 173 4.58 10.66 -5.80
CA LEU A 173 3.40 11.53 -5.83
C LEU A 173 3.74 13.02 -5.72
N LEU A 174 4.95 13.40 -5.29
CA LEU A 174 5.36 14.79 -5.08
C LEU A 174 5.13 15.69 -6.31
N PRO A 175 5.49 15.28 -7.54
CA PRO A 175 5.26 16.15 -8.72
C PRO A 175 3.78 16.49 -8.91
N LEU A 176 2.88 15.52 -8.69
CA LEU A 176 1.43 15.72 -8.77
C LEU A 176 0.93 16.66 -7.69
N VAL A 177 1.47 16.53 -6.47
CA VAL A 177 1.08 17.36 -5.32
C VAL A 177 1.54 18.79 -5.51
N VAL A 178 2.79 19.02 -5.93
CA VAL A 178 3.32 20.35 -6.21
C VAL A 178 2.51 21.03 -7.31
N TRP A 179 2.22 20.32 -8.40
CA TRP A 179 1.37 20.82 -9.48
C TRP A 179 -0.04 21.20 -8.98
N HIS A 180 -0.66 20.37 -8.16
CA HIS A 180 -2.00 20.63 -7.61
C HIS A 180 -1.99 21.83 -6.66
N ALA A 181 -0.99 21.92 -5.76
CA ALA A 181 -0.82 23.05 -4.84
C ALA A 181 -0.63 24.36 -5.61
N TRP A 182 0.20 24.35 -6.65
CA TRP A 182 0.42 25.52 -7.51
C TRP A 182 -0.87 25.96 -8.22
N LYS A 183 -1.67 25.04 -8.76
CA LYS A 183 -2.97 25.34 -9.37
C LYS A 183 -3.94 25.97 -8.38
N ARG A 184 -4.01 25.47 -7.14
CA ARG A 184 -4.84 26.05 -6.08
C ARG A 184 -4.34 27.43 -5.66
N TRP A 185 -3.02 27.63 -5.64
CA TRP A 185 -2.43 28.93 -5.35
C TRP A 185 -2.82 29.97 -6.40
N GLN A 186 -2.69 29.63 -7.69
CA GLN A 186 -3.11 30.51 -8.79
C GLN A 186 -4.61 30.84 -8.76
N ALA A 187 -5.44 29.86 -8.38
CA ALA A 187 -6.89 30.04 -8.27
C ALA A 187 -7.33 30.82 -7.01
N HIS A 188 -6.40 31.29 -6.16
CA HIS A 188 -6.68 31.90 -4.87
C HIS A 188 -7.62 31.07 -3.98
N ASP A 189 -7.50 29.72 -4.07
CA ASP A 189 -8.32 28.77 -3.32
C ASP A 189 -8.20 29.03 -1.81
N PRO A 190 -9.32 29.05 -1.03
CA PRO A 190 -9.28 29.25 0.41
C PRO A 190 -8.41 28.24 1.17
N GLU A 191 -8.24 27.03 0.64
CA GLU A 191 -7.41 25.96 1.23
C GLU A 191 -5.92 26.02 0.81
N ARG A 192 -5.50 27.06 0.05
CA ARG A 192 -4.11 27.20 -0.43
C ARG A 192 -3.07 27.15 0.69
N GLY A 193 -3.36 27.77 1.85
CA GLY A 193 -2.44 27.75 3.00
C GLY A 193 -2.24 26.33 3.56
N ARG A 194 -3.31 25.55 3.73
CA ARG A 194 -3.24 24.15 4.11
C ARG A 194 -2.45 23.32 3.11
N MET A 195 -2.73 23.54 1.82
CA MET A 195 -1.99 22.84 0.74
C MET A 195 -0.51 23.17 0.76
N ALA A 196 -0.13 24.43 1.04
CA ALA A 196 1.28 24.82 1.15
C ALA A 196 1.98 24.10 2.31
N VAL A 197 1.34 24.04 3.49
CA VAL A 197 1.87 23.29 4.66
C VAL A 197 2.03 21.82 4.32
N ASN A 198 1.01 21.16 3.79
CA ASN A 198 1.07 19.76 3.43
C ASN A 198 2.13 19.47 2.35
N THR A 199 2.30 20.37 1.38
CA THR A 199 3.33 20.26 0.34
C THR A 199 4.72 20.42 0.95
N ALA A 200 4.90 21.34 1.90
CA ALA A 200 6.18 21.51 2.60
C ALA A 200 6.55 20.28 3.43
N VAL A 201 5.58 19.66 4.14
CA VAL A 201 5.77 18.39 4.85
C VAL A 201 6.21 17.29 3.89
N MET A 202 5.54 17.16 2.76
CA MET A 202 5.91 16.16 1.75
C MET A 202 7.28 16.43 1.12
N LEU A 203 7.62 17.69 0.87
CA LEU A 203 8.93 18.06 0.32
C LEU A 203 10.05 17.71 1.30
N ALA A 204 9.88 18.01 2.58
CA ALA A 204 10.86 17.65 3.61
C ALA A 204 11.05 16.13 3.70
N ALA A 205 9.95 15.36 3.72
CA ALA A 205 10.00 13.91 3.73
C ALA A 205 10.62 13.34 2.44
N ALA A 206 10.34 13.96 1.27
CA ALA A 206 10.93 13.55 0.00
C ALA A 206 12.43 13.80 -0.05
N ILE A 207 12.91 14.93 0.47
CA ILE A 207 14.34 15.22 0.57
C ILE A 207 15.02 14.16 1.46
N ALA A 208 14.48 13.88 2.65
CA ALA A 208 15.01 12.85 3.53
C ALA A 208 15.05 11.47 2.83
N SER A 209 13.98 11.08 2.15
CA SER A 209 13.92 9.81 1.42
C SER A 209 14.89 9.76 0.23
N ALA A 210 15.08 10.87 -0.48
CA ALA A 210 16.02 10.93 -1.61
C ALA A 210 17.47 10.82 -1.14
N LEU A 211 17.82 11.47 -0.03
CA LEU A 211 19.16 11.34 0.57
C LEU A 211 19.41 9.90 1.01
N SER A 212 18.44 9.26 1.66
CA SER A 212 18.56 7.85 2.05
C SER A 212 18.73 6.91 0.85
N LEU A 213 18.02 7.15 -0.25
CA LEU A 213 18.19 6.34 -1.47
C LEU A 213 19.56 6.51 -2.11
N SER A 214 20.16 7.70 -2.02
CA SER A 214 21.51 7.95 -2.57
C SER A 214 22.59 7.14 -1.85
N ASP A 215 22.40 6.91 -0.55
CA ASP A 215 23.35 6.16 0.28
C ASP A 215 23.21 4.64 0.14
N TYR A 216 22.03 4.18 -0.31
CA TYR A 216 21.75 2.73 -0.41
C TYR A 216 22.49 2.03 -1.57
N GLY A 217 23.08 2.80 -2.49
CA GLY A 217 23.71 2.27 -3.71
C GLY A 217 22.70 1.76 -4.74
N THR A 218 23.20 1.27 -5.86
CA THR A 218 22.35 0.67 -6.90
C THR A 218 21.79 -0.67 -6.43
N VAL A 219 20.51 -0.71 -6.16
CA VAL A 219 19.81 -1.96 -5.86
C VAL A 219 19.90 -2.86 -7.11
N GLN A 220 20.27 -4.13 -6.97
CA GLN A 220 20.35 -5.11 -8.06
C GLN A 220 19.14 -5.12 -9.02
N ARG A 221 17.97 -4.65 -8.55
CA ARG A 221 16.73 -4.52 -9.34
C ARG A 221 16.81 -3.46 -10.44
N THR A 222 17.76 -2.51 -10.35
CA THR A 222 17.88 -1.38 -11.28
C THR A 222 19.07 -1.52 -12.23
N ASP A 223 19.90 -2.55 -12.08
CA ASP A 223 21.14 -2.74 -12.86
C ASP A 223 20.91 -3.14 -14.32
N GLY A 224 19.69 -3.41 -14.74
CA GLY A 224 19.33 -3.69 -16.13
C GLY A 224 19.04 -2.42 -16.94
N ALA A 225 19.40 -2.41 -18.22
CA ALA A 225 18.91 -1.43 -19.16
C ALA A 225 17.39 -1.53 -19.27
N PHE A 226 16.71 -0.37 -19.25
CA PHE A 226 15.26 -0.36 -19.50
C PHE A 226 14.99 -0.69 -20.97
N ASP A 227 14.48 -1.88 -21.21
CA ASP A 227 13.99 -2.30 -22.52
C ASP A 227 12.45 -2.32 -22.52
N PRO A 228 11.80 -1.30 -23.08
CA PRO A 228 10.34 -1.24 -23.12
C PRO A 228 9.72 -2.32 -24.02
N LEU A 229 10.52 -2.92 -24.89
CA LEU A 229 10.09 -4.01 -25.76
C LEU A 229 10.32 -5.39 -25.12
N ASN A 230 10.92 -5.43 -23.92
CA ASN A 230 11.06 -6.66 -23.17
C ASN A 230 9.67 -7.27 -22.93
N THR A 231 9.50 -8.51 -23.38
CA THR A 231 8.22 -9.24 -23.26
C THR A 231 7.74 -9.37 -21.81
N GLY A 232 8.67 -9.34 -20.84
CA GLY A 232 8.35 -9.30 -19.40
C GLY A 232 7.59 -8.04 -19.00
N PHE A 233 7.97 -6.85 -19.47
CA PHE A 233 7.24 -5.61 -19.16
C PHE A 233 5.87 -5.57 -19.84
N ALA A 234 5.78 -5.97 -21.11
CA ALA A 234 4.49 -6.03 -21.80
C ALA A 234 3.54 -7.01 -21.11
N ASN A 235 4.02 -8.18 -20.71
CA ASN A 235 3.25 -9.16 -19.97
C ASN A 235 2.87 -8.64 -18.57
N ALA A 236 3.80 -8.01 -17.84
CA ALA A 236 3.52 -7.43 -16.53
C ALA A 236 2.46 -6.34 -16.61
N ALA A 237 2.61 -5.39 -17.53
CA ALA A 237 1.64 -4.33 -17.75
C ALA A 237 0.26 -4.89 -18.13
N TYR A 238 0.23 -5.85 -19.05
CA TYR A 238 -0.99 -6.55 -19.45
C TYR A 238 -1.63 -7.29 -18.28
N LEU A 239 -0.89 -8.11 -17.57
CA LEU A 239 -1.37 -8.89 -16.45
C LEU A 239 -1.91 -8.00 -15.32
N GLN A 240 -1.29 -6.86 -15.08
CA GLN A 240 -1.70 -5.94 -14.02
C GLN A 240 -2.97 -5.13 -14.36
N LEU A 241 -3.12 -4.72 -15.62
CA LEU A 241 -4.32 -4.01 -16.06
C LEU A 241 -5.53 -4.95 -16.14
N TRP A 242 -5.35 -6.19 -16.56
CA TRP A 242 -6.42 -7.13 -16.82
C TRP A 242 -6.62 -8.16 -15.71
N TYR A 243 -5.57 -8.47 -14.95
CA TYR A 243 -5.67 -9.44 -13.86
C TYR A 243 -6.82 -9.15 -12.89
N PRO A 244 -7.06 -7.90 -12.44
CA PRO A 244 -8.20 -7.60 -11.57
C PRO A 244 -9.57 -7.87 -12.22
N LEU A 245 -9.62 -7.94 -13.55
CA LEU A 245 -10.85 -8.18 -14.30
C LEU A 245 -10.99 -9.65 -14.71
N ILE A 246 -9.91 -10.33 -15.08
CA ILE A 246 -9.93 -11.66 -15.69
C ILE A 246 -9.43 -12.75 -14.73
N GLY A 247 -8.61 -12.39 -13.72
CA GLY A 247 -8.02 -13.35 -12.78
C GLY A 247 -6.94 -14.23 -13.41
N LYS A 248 -6.66 -15.38 -12.80
CA LYS A 248 -5.59 -16.31 -13.23
C LYS A 248 -5.75 -16.89 -14.64
N GLY A 249 -6.90 -16.78 -15.25
CA GLY A 249 -7.14 -17.25 -16.63
C GLY A 249 -6.26 -16.60 -17.70
N VAL A 250 -5.51 -15.56 -17.33
CA VAL A 250 -4.61 -14.81 -18.21
C VAL A 250 -3.25 -15.48 -18.42
N GLN A 251 -2.91 -16.53 -17.66
CA GLN A 251 -1.58 -17.16 -17.67
C GLN A 251 -1.14 -17.75 -19.02
N SER A 252 -2.07 -18.20 -19.84
CA SER A 252 -1.81 -18.91 -21.07
C SER A 252 -2.08 -18.08 -22.33
N THR A 253 -2.16 -16.76 -22.18
CA THR A 253 -2.55 -15.89 -23.29
C THR A 253 -1.42 -15.77 -24.33
N PRO A 254 -1.70 -16.03 -25.62
CA PRO A 254 -0.73 -15.79 -26.67
C PRO A 254 -0.22 -14.34 -26.67
N ARG A 255 1.04 -14.11 -27.02
CA ARG A 255 1.68 -12.78 -27.01
C ARG A 255 0.88 -11.72 -27.78
N TRP A 256 0.35 -12.09 -28.95
CA TRP A 256 -0.47 -11.19 -29.77
C TRP A 256 -1.77 -10.75 -29.07
N LEU A 257 -2.40 -11.67 -28.33
CA LEU A 257 -3.62 -11.37 -27.57
C LEU A 257 -3.26 -10.46 -26.36
N GLY A 258 -2.11 -10.71 -25.72
CA GLY A 258 -1.58 -9.84 -24.66
C GLY A 258 -1.36 -8.40 -25.14
N ALA A 259 -0.69 -8.24 -26.29
CA ALA A 259 -0.49 -6.93 -26.91
C ALA A 259 -1.80 -6.25 -27.29
N SER A 260 -2.75 -7.00 -27.85
CA SER A 260 -4.08 -6.47 -28.22
C SER A 260 -4.87 -6.00 -27.00
N LEU A 261 -4.82 -6.77 -25.91
CA LEU A 261 -5.50 -6.40 -24.66
C LEU A 261 -4.81 -5.20 -23.98
N LEU A 262 -3.47 -5.08 -24.03
CA LEU A 262 -2.77 -3.90 -23.56
C LEU A 262 -3.20 -2.66 -24.36
N ALA A 263 -3.21 -2.74 -25.70
CA ALA A 263 -3.64 -1.65 -26.57
C ALA A 263 -5.11 -1.26 -26.29
N PHE A 264 -6.01 -2.24 -26.12
CA PHE A 264 -7.38 -2.00 -25.74
C PHE A 264 -7.51 -1.37 -24.36
N GLY A 265 -6.73 -1.83 -23.36
CA GLY A 265 -6.70 -1.23 -22.03
C GLY A 265 -6.23 0.22 -22.04
N MET A 266 -5.18 0.53 -22.81
CA MET A 266 -4.70 1.90 -22.99
C MET A 266 -5.71 2.79 -23.68
N ALA A 267 -6.38 2.28 -24.73
CA ALA A 267 -7.46 2.99 -25.41
C ALA A 267 -8.65 3.26 -24.47
N ALA A 268 -9.03 2.27 -23.66
CA ALA A 268 -10.10 2.41 -22.66
C ALA A 268 -9.73 3.46 -21.59
N LEU A 269 -8.48 3.48 -21.09
CA LEU A 269 -8.00 4.50 -20.16
C LEU A 269 -7.98 5.89 -20.80
N ALA A 270 -7.56 6.00 -22.05
CA ALA A 270 -7.57 7.28 -22.79
C ALA A 270 -9.01 7.79 -23.02
N LEU A 271 -9.92 6.91 -23.36
CA LEU A 271 -11.34 7.23 -23.47
C LEU A 271 -11.92 7.64 -22.11
N PHE A 272 -11.61 6.90 -21.05
CA PHE A 272 -12.06 7.24 -19.71
C PHE A 272 -11.50 8.58 -19.22
N TRP A 273 -10.23 8.89 -19.54
CA TRP A 273 -9.64 10.19 -19.32
C TRP A 273 -10.40 11.29 -20.04
N ARG A 274 -10.72 11.08 -21.32
CA ARG A 274 -11.49 12.03 -22.13
C ARG A 274 -12.89 12.26 -21.57
N LEU A 275 -13.58 11.18 -21.18
CA LEU A 275 -14.91 11.24 -20.58
C LEU A 275 -14.92 11.85 -19.17
N SER A 276 -13.76 11.91 -18.51
CA SER A 276 -13.59 12.51 -17.19
C SER A 276 -13.28 14.01 -17.23
N ARG A 277 -13.53 14.69 -18.37
CA ARG A 277 -13.42 16.15 -18.46
C ARG A 277 -14.38 16.80 -17.46
N GLY A 278 -13.85 17.73 -16.64
CA GLY A 278 -14.61 18.37 -15.56
C GLY A 278 -14.59 17.61 -14.21
N HIS A 279 -14.08 16.38 -14.15
CA HIS A 279 -13.95 15.60 -12.92
C HIS A 279 -12.50 15.57 -12.41
N ALA A 280 -12.11 16.62 -11.68
CA ALA A 280 -10.71 16.81 -11.24
C ALA A 280 -10.16 15.61 -10.44
N LEU A 281 -10.90 15.10 -9.45
CA LEU A 281 -10.46 13.98 -8.65
C LEU A 281 -10.22 12.71 -9.49
N THR A 282 -11.14 12.37 -10.39
CA THR A 282 -10.98 11.21 -11.28
C THR A 282 -9.66 11.29 -12.05
N ARG A 283 -9.35 12.48 -12.63
CA ARG A 283 -8.10 12.68 -13.34
C ARG A 283 -6.87 12.63 -12.45
N LEU A 284 -6.94 13.21 -11.26
CA LEU A 284 -5.86 13.14 -10.28
C LEU A 284 -5.55 11.67 -9.90
N LEU A 285 -6.58 10.86 -9.65
CA LEU A 285 -6.43 9.44 -9.33
C LEU A 285 -5.84 8.64 -10.51
N LEU A 286 -6.24 8.95 -11.75
CA LEU A 286 -5.67 8.31 -12.94
C LEU A 286 -4.19 8.69 -13.12
N VAL A 287 -3.83 9.95 -12.93
CA VAL A 287 -2.42 10.40 -13.01
C VAL A 287 -1.60 9.77 -11.89
N ALA A 288 -2.11 9.76 -10.65
CA ALA A 288 -1.44 9.13 -9.52
C ALA A 288 -1.21 7.64 -9.75
N GLY A 289 -2.23 6.93 -10.26
CA GLY A 289 -2.12 5.50 -10.64
C GLY A 289 -1.10 5.27 -11.75
N LEU A 290 -1.05 6.12 -12.76
CA LEU A 290 -0.10 6.04 -13.85
C LEU A 290 1.34 6.32 -13.38
N LEU A 291 1.56 7.35 -12.55
CA LEU A 291 2.86 7.64 -11.97
C LEU A 291 3.37 6.45 -11.14
N GLN A 292 2.49 5.89 -10.30
CA GLN A 292 2.83 4.71 -9.50
C GLN A 292 3.15 3.50 -10.38
N PHE A 293 2.34 3.23 -11.39
CA PHE A 293 2.57 2.15 -12.35
C PHE A 293 3.92 2.31 -13.06
N THR A 294 4.22 3.52 -13.56
CA THR A 294 5.48 3.82 -14.22
C THR A 294 6.68 3.64 -13.28
N ALA A 295 6.56 4.12 -12.03
CA ALA A 295 7.61 3.97 -11.03
C ALA A 295 7.89 2.48 -10.73
N VAL A 296 6.87 1.63 -10.67
CA VAL A 296 7.02 0.18 -10.52
C VAL A 296 7.78 -0.42 -11.70
N LEU A 297 7.41 -0.09 -12.94
CA LEU A 297 8.11 -0.59 -14.13
C LEU A 297 9.59 -0.19 -14.13
N ILE A 298 9.89 1.06 -13.76
CA ILE A 298 11.27 1.55 -13.65
C ILE A 298 12.03 0.82 -12.55
N SER A 299 11.43 0.62 -11.39
CA SER A 299 12.07 -0.05 -10.24
C SER A 299 12.41 -1.52 -10.50
N TYR A 300 11.67 -2.19 -11.36
CA TYR A 300 11.88 -3.59 -11.70
C TYR A 300 12.47 -3.81 -13.11
N ARG A 301 13.10 -2.78 -13.69
CA ARG A 301 13.66 -2.89 -15.04
C ARG A 301 14.70 -4.00 -15.22
N GLY A 302 15.46 -4.32 -14.16
CA GLY A 302 16.43 -5.41 -14.15
C GLY A 302 15.84 -6.80 -13.85
N LEU A 303 14.60 -6.87 -13.35
CA LEU A 303 13.93 -8.11 -12.93
C LEU A 303 12.44 -8.10 -13.33
N PRO A 304 12.12 -7.96 -14.62
CA PRO A 304 10.74 -7.84 -15.09
C PRO A 304 9.87 -9.06 -14.80
N GLU A 305 10.46 -10.23 -14.60
CA GLU A 305 9.78 -11.48 -14.23
C GLU A 305 9.14 -11.41 -12.84
N PHE A 306 9.65 -10.54 -11.94
CA PHE A 306 9.03 -10.31 -10.63
C PHE A 306 7.68 -9.60 -10.72
N LEU A 307 7.39 -8.92 -11.83
CA LEU A 307 6.12 -8.24 -12.06
C LEU A 307 4.99 -9.19 -12.51
N SER A 308 5.20 -10.48 -12.39
CA SER A 308 4.16 -11.49 -12.65
C SER A 308 3.10 -11.49 -11.53
N PRO A 309 1.81 -11.73 -11.83
CA PRO A 309 0.74 -11.91 -10.84
C PRO A 309 0.98 -13.06 -9.85
N TYR A 310 1.98 -13.89 -10.12
CA TYR A 310 2.32 -15.08 -9.33
C TYR A 310 3.54 -14.89 -8.45
N ASN A 311 4.22 -13.76 -8.59
CA ASN A 311 5.43 -13.41 -7.84
C ASN A 311 5.14 -12.30 -6.84
N ALA A 312 6.07 -12.08 -5.90
CA ALA A 312 6.01 -11.04 -4.88
C ALA A 312 5.81 -9.62 -5.44
N GLY A 313 6.18 -9.40 -6.71
CA GLY A 313 5.98 -8.11 -7.39
C GLY A 313 4.52 -7.69 -7.58
N ILE A 314 3.55 -8.61 -7.48
CA ILE A 314 2.13 -8.27 -7.61
C ILE A 314 1.67 -7.22 -6.59
N ARG A 315 2.28 -7.20 -5.40
CA ARG A 315 1.97 -6.23 -4.34
C ARG A 315 2.16 -4.78 -4.79
N THR A 316 3.10 -4.53 -5.70
CA THR A 316 3.44 -3.19 -6.16
C THR A 316 2.32 -2.55 -7.00
N PHE A 317 1.39 -3.35 -7.52
CA PHE A 317 0.24 -2.90 -8.32
C PHE A 317 -1.02 -2.64 -7.48
N TYR A 318 -0.94 -2.85 -6.19
CA TYR A 318 -2.07 -2.59 -5.28
C TYR A 318 -2.61 -1.16 -5.45
N LEU A 319 -1.73 -0.16 -5.36
CA LEU A 319 -2.14 1.25 -5.46
C LEU A 319 -2.72 1.61 -6.83
N PRO A 320 -2.06 1.30 -7.97
CA PRO A 320 -2.66 1.57 -9.28
C PRO A 320 -4.06 0.99 -9.44
N VAL A 321 -4.31 -0.22 -8.95
CA VAL A 321 -5.63 -0.87 -9.05
C VAL A 321 -6.66 -0.20 -8.15
N VAL A 322 -6.32 0.10 -6.90
CA VAL A 322 -7.21 0.83 -5.98
C VAL A 322 -7.51 2.23 -6.51
N MET A 323 -6.50 2.96 -7.01
CA MET A 323 -6.69 4.29 -7.60
C MET A 323 -7.58 4.26 -8.82
N LEU A 324 -7.45 3.25 -9.68
CA LEU A 324 -8.34 3.07 -10.84
C LEU A 324 -9.78 2.80 -10.38
N ALA A 325 -9.98 1.91 -9.41
CA ALA A 325 -11.30 1.66 -8.83
C ALA A 325 -11.90 2.94 -8.23
N TRP A 326 -11.11 3.70 -7.48
CA TRP A 326 -11.54 4.97 -6.90
C TRP A 326 -11.87 6.02 -7.99
N ALA A 327 -11.12 6.04 -9.09
CA ALA A 327 -11.39 6.91 -10.24
C ALA A 327 -12.76 6.56 -10.88
N VAL A 328 -13.05 5.27 -11.04
CA VAL A 328 -14.36 4.80 -11.53
C VAL A 328 -15.45 5.18 -10.54
N ILE A 329 -15.28 4.89 -9.25
CA ILE A 329 -16.26 5.21 -8.19
C ILE A 329 -16.55 6.72 -8.15
N ALA A 330 -15.52 7.57 -8.25
CA ALA A 330 -15.66 9.02 -8.24
C ALA A 330 -16.41 9.57 -9.48
N ARG A 331 -16.38 8.83 -10.59
CA ARG A 331 -17.01 9.25 -11.87
C ARG A 331 -18.45 8.82 -12.01
N LEU A 332 -18.86 7.76 -11.31
CA LEU A 332 -20.21 7.20 -11.44
C LEU A 332 -21.30 8.16 -10.96
N ASP A 333 -22.42 8.16 -11.68
CA ASP A 333 -23.65 8.82 -11.26
C ASP A 333 -24.43 7.92 -10.29
N TRP A 334 -24.27 8.20 -9.00
CA TRP A 334 -24.86 7.41 -7.91
C TRP A 334 -26.37 7.58 -7.72
N SER A 335 -27.02 8.46 -8.47
CA SER A 335 -28.48 8.54 -8.55
C SER A 335 -29.06 7.40 -9.38
N LYS A 336 -28.28 6.85 -10.31
CA LYS A 336 -28.69 5.78 -11.20
C LYS A 336 -28.51 4.40 -10.57
N ARG A 337 -29.52 3.53 -10.66
CA ARG A 337 -29.47 2.14 -10.20
C ARG A 337 -28.34 1.36 -10.88
N GLY A 338 -28.08 1.63 -12.17
CA GLY A 338 -27.01 0.98 -12.94
C GLY A 338 -25.61 1.16 -12.32
N SER A 339 -25.30 2.31 -11.71
CA SER A 339 -24.03 2.53 -11.01
C SER A 339 -23.87 1.62 -9.79
N MET A 340 -24.94 1.43 -9.03
CA MET A 340 -24.96 0.51 -7.88
C MET A 340 -24.76 -0.94 -8.35
N THR A 341 -25.50 -1.36 -9.38
CA THR A 341 -25.40 -2.71 -9.93
C THR A 341 -23.99 -2.98 -10.44
N LEU A 342 -23.42 -2.08 -11.24
CA LEU A 342 -22.07 -2.21 -11.79
C LEU A 342 -21.03 -2.39 -10.67
N MET A 343 -21.06 -1.53 -9.66
CA MET A 343 -20.08 -1.62 -8.56
C MET A 343 -20.30 -2.85 -7.68
N SER A 344 -21.55 -3.24 -7.44
CA SER A 344 -21.84 -4.48 -6.71
C SER A 344 -21.33 -5.72 -7.49
N MET A 345 -21.52 -5.76 -8.79
CA MET A 345 -21.00 -6.84 -9.64
C MET A 345 -19.46 -6.89 -9.64
N LEU A 346 -18.79 -5.71 -9.75
CA LEU A 346 -17.33 -5.64 -9.69
C LEU A 346 -16.79 -6.11 -8.33
N MET A 347 -17.40 -5.66 -7.23
CA MET A 347 -16.96 -6.08 -5.90
C MET A 347 -17.25 -7.57 -5.62
N ALA A 348 -18.39 -8.06 -6.07
CA ALA A 348 -18.72 -9.49 -6.00
C ALA A 348 -17.73 -10.33 -6.83
N TRP A 349 -17.37 -9.85 -8.01
CA TRP A 349 -16.36 -10.50 -8.86
C TRP A 349 -14.98 -10.49 -8.19
N TRP A 350 -14.55 -9.38 -7.57
CA TRP A 350 -13.30 -9.32 -6.82
C TRP A 350 -13.30 -10.25 -5.62
N ALA A 351 -14.41 -10.32 -4.89
CA ALA A 351 -14.58 -11.29 -3.81
C ALA A 351 -14.50 -12.74 -4.34
N ALA A 352 -15.18 -13.04 -5.44
CA ALA A 352 -15.12 -14.36 -6.07
C ALA A 352 -13.71 -14.71 -6.53
N GLN A 353 -12.99 -13.79 -7.18
CA GLN A 353 -11.59 -14.00 -7.54
C GLN A 353 -10.70 -14.27 -6.30
N THR A 354 -10.92 -13.52 -5.23
CA THR A 354 -10.19 -13.73 -3.98
C THR A 354 -10.45 -15.13 -3.42
N ILE A 355 -11.69 -15.59 -3.42
CA ILE A 355 -12.07 -16.91 -2.89
C ILE A 355 -11.57 -18.03 -3.80
N LEU A 356 -11.78 -17.92 -5.12
CA LEU A 356 -11.57 -19.01 -6.07
C LEU A 356 -10.11 -19.12 -6.54
N PHE A 357 -9.41 -17.99 -6.68
CA PHE A 357 -8.11 -17.97 -7.34
C PHE A 357 -6.95 -17.54 -6.43
N VAL A 358 -7.19 -16.68 -5.46
CA VAL A 358 -6.18 -16.29 -4.49
C VAL A 358 -6.17 -17.27 -3.32
N GLY A 359 -7.35 -17.56 -2.77
CA GLY A 359 -7.54 -18.44 -1.61
C GLY A 359 -6.96 -17.86 -0.32
N PRO A 360 -7.15 -18.52 0.81
CA PRO A 360 -6.47 -18.19 2.04
C PRO A 360 -4.99 -18.59 1.93
N GLN A 361 -4.10 -17.70 2.35
CA GLN A 361 -2.67 -18.00 2.44
C GLN A 361 -2.27 -18.08 3.90
N ARG A 362 -1.54 -19.14 4.23
CA ARG A 362 -0.86 -19.29 5.51
C ARG A 362 0.63 -19.26 5.25
N PHE A 363 1.33 -18.37 5.88
CA PHE A 363 2.79 -18.36 5.84
C PHE A 363 3.37 -19.33 6.84
N ARG A 364 2.56 -19.73 7.82
CA ARG A 364 2.99 -20.64 8.86
C ARG A 364 1.89 -21.63 9.26
N ASP A 365 2.25 -22.90 9.31
CA ASP A 365 1.36 -23.97 9.75
C ASP A 365 1.55 -24.35 11.23
N ARG A 366 2.69 -23.98 11.82
CA ARG A 366 3.02 -24.32 13.23
C ARG A 366 3.67 -23.13 13.93
N PRO A 367 3.36 -22.89 15.23
CA PRO A 367 4.10 -21.91 16.02
C PRO A 367 5.58 -22.31 16.07
N VAL A 368 6.46 -21.32 15.94
CA VAL A 368 7.88 -21.51 16.23
C VAL A 368 8.09 -21.21 17.69
N GLU A 369 8.50 -22.22 18.44
CA GLU A 369 9.07 -22.01 19.75
C GLU A 369 10.51 -21.54 19.56
N ALA A 370 10.77 -20.28 19.87
CA ALA A 370 12.12 -19.74 19.89
C ALA A 370 12.60 -19.71 21.33
N ASP A 371 13.71 -20.40 21.59
CA ASP A 371 14.38 -20.31 22.88
C ASP A 371 15.18 -19.02 22.97
N LEU A 372 14.76 -18.11 23.83
CA LEU A 372 15.46 -16.86 24.11
C LEU A 372 16.41 -16.94 25.31
N ALA A 373 16.53 -18.10 25.98
CA ALA A 373 17.42 -18.28 27.10
C ALA A 373 18.91 -17.99 26.79
N PRO A 374 19.42 -18.20 25.56
CA PRO A 374 20.79 -17.78 25.23
C PRO A 374 21.03 -16.28 25.41
N LEU A 375 20.04 -15.41 25.17
CA LEU A 375 20.21 -13.96 25.39
C LEU A 375 20.55 -13.61 26.84
N THR A 376 19.95 -14.32 27.81
CA THR A 376 20.25 -14.12 29.24
C THR A 376 21.64 -14.62 29.64
N ARG A 377 22.29 -15.40 28.77
CA ARG A 377 23.68 -15.87 28.95
C ARG A 377 24.70 -15.03 28.17
N GLY A 378 24.26 -13.94 27.53
CA GLY A 378 25.14 -13.09 26.74
C GLY A 378 25.42 -13.66 25.32
N GLU A 379 24.58 -14.55 24.82
CA GLU A 379 24.71 -15.17 23.49
C GLU A 379 23.66 -14.62 22.53
N ALA A 380 24.03 -14.41 21.25
CA ALA A 380 23.08 -14.00 20.22
C ALA A 380 22.07 -15.12 19.90
N VAL A 381 20.85 -14.73 19.59
CA VAL A 381 19.77 -15.66 19.19
C VAL A 381 19.31 -15.39 17.78
N VAL A 382 19.11 -16.46 17.01
CA VAL A 382 18.56 -16.41 15.65
C VAL A 382 17.17 -17.03 15.68
N VAL A 383 16.16 -16.19 15.41
CA VAL A 383 14.75 -16.59 15.39
C VAL A 383 14.29 -16.71 13.93
N PRO A 384 13.83 -17.90 13.49
CA PRO A 384 13.23 -18.05 12.17
C PRO A 384 11.96 -17.22 12.02
N ILE A 385 11.80 -16.55 10.88
CA ILE A 385 10.63 -15.74 10.55
C ILE A 385 10.09 -16.09 9.16
N ASP A 386 8.93 -15.59 8.81
CA ASP A 386 8.33 -15.81 7.49
C ASP A 386 8.77 -14.74 6.47
N PRO A 387 8.90 -15.09 5.19
CA PRO A 387 9.01 -16.44 4.65
C PRO A 387 10.40 -17.03 4.88
N SER A 388 10.48 -18.36 4.98
CA SER A 388 11.78 -19.03 5.01
C SER A 388 12.60 -18.71 3.74
N PRO A 389 13.94 -18.47 3.83
CA PRO A 389 14.83 -18.69 4.99
C PRO A 389 15.12 -17.42 5.83
N TRP A 390 14.20 -16.49 5.93
CA TRP A 390 14.42 -15.25 6.68
C TRP A 390 14.57 -15.51 8.18
N VAL A 391 15.41 -14.70 8.84
CA VAL A 391 15.69 -14.80 10.28
C VAL A 391 15.73 -13.41 10.91
N MET A 392 15.36 -13.34 12.18
CA MET A 392 15.55 -12.20 13.06
C MET A 392 16.73 -12.52 13.99
N ARG A 393 17.76 -11.66 14.01
CA ARG A 393 18.92 -11.80 14.87
C ARG A 393 18.81 -10.83 16.04
N LEU A 394 18.88 -11.38 17.24
CA LEU A 394 18.86 -10.63 18.48
C LEU A 394 20.23 -10.76 19.16
N GLU A 395 20.87 -9.63 19.45
CA GLU A 395 22.14 -9.57 20.15
C GLU A 395 21.90 -9.44 21.67
N PRO A 396 22.79 -9.93 22.52
CA PRO A 396 22.67 -9.72 23.96
C PRO A 396 22.78 -8.23 24.27
N SER A 397 21.95 -7.74 25.20
CA SER A 397 22.11 -6.37 25.73
C SER A 397 23.44 -6.24 26.48
N GLU A 398 24.24 -5.27 26.13
CA GLU A 398 25.45 -4.89 26.87
C GLU A 398 25.15 -4.50 28.32
#